data_d9bd0f8b0b3c3193d78c9a5a30119eac
#
_entry.id   d9bd0f8b0b3c3193d78c9a5a30119eac
#
_cell.length_a   1.000
_cell.length_b   1.000
_cell.length_c   1.000
_cell.angle_alpha   90.00
_cell.angle_beta   90.00
_cell.angle_gamma   90.00
#
_symmetry.space_group_name_H-M   'P 1'
#
loop_
_entity.id
_entity.type
_entity.pdbx_description
1 polymer ?
#
loop_
_entity_poly.entity_id
_entity_poly.type
_entity_poly.pdbx_seq_one_letter_code
_entity_poly.pdbx_strand_id
1 'polypeptide(L)'
;MSSENDPAGARAADFPDPSGGLPDPVLADVSLALFHLRRLWAKPDLMKRIRAQTTAGPGGRPLQISNLMVVHAVAGLSAAAGTEVTVGAVAERLEIDPSTASRLVGHAIEAGLVSRRPSPVDARRANLGLTGAGVRVKQVADRFRRDYLDELMTGWTDAERADFARLLTRFADAAARAPVDPDGGIDKIFEEAGAPAPEPRRSEDAP
;
A
#
# COMPACT_ATOMS: atom_id res chain seq x y z
N MET A 1 4.78 71.39 28.69
CA MET A 1 5.72 70.99 27.64
C MET A 1 5.84 69.49 27.81
N SER A 2 4.94 68.83 27.16
CA SER A 2 4.75 67.34 27.29
C SER A 2 5.28 66.71 26.03
N SER A 3 6.24 65.82 26.22
CA SER A 3 6.71 64.93 25.13
C SER A 3 5.86 63.68 25.16
N GLU A 4 5.08 63.55 24.11
CA GLU A 4 4.30 62.35 23.80
C GLU A 4 5.22 61.27 23.23
N ASN A 5 5.32 60.18 23.98
CA ASN A 5 6.09 59.01 23.61
C ASN A 5 5.16 58.09 22.82
N ASP A 6 5.32 58.04 21.53
CA ASP A 6 4.59 57.16 20.62
C ASP A 6 5.26 55.77 20.59
N PRO A 7 4.61 54.68 21.05
CA PRO A 7 5.13 53.33 20.92
C PRO A 7 4.43 52.57 19.79
N ALA A 8 4.47 53.06 18.57
CA ALA A 8 3.92 52.38 17.41
C ALA A 8 5.01 52.04 16.39
N GLY A 9 5.87 51.13 16.76
CA GLY A 9 6.92 50.59 15.92
C GLY A 9 7.05 49.05 16.06
N ALA A 10 5.93 48.38 16.29
CA ALA A 10 5.93 46.93 16.15
C ALA A 10 6.06 46.60 14.65
N ARG A 11 7.28 46.25 14.25
CA ARG A 11 7.55 45.65 12.94
C ARG A 11 6.61 44.49 12.77
N ALA A 12 5.68 44.59 11.80
CA ALA A 12 4.95 43.44 11.28
C ALA A 12 6.00 42.37 10.96
N ALA A 13 5.87 41.21 11.58
CA ALA A 13 6.67 40.09 11.25
C ALA A 13 6.48 39.83 9.75
N ASP A 14 7.59 39.87 9.04
CA ASP A 14 7.67 39.56 7.61
C ASP A 14 7.33 38.06 7.45
N PHE A 15 6.03 37.79 7.38
CA PHE A 15 5.58 36.45 7.00
C PHE A 15 5.96 36.29 5.53
N PRO A 16 6.68 35.20 5.16
CA PRO A 16 6.98 34.93 3.77
C PRO A 16 5.67 34.93 2.99
N ASP A 17 5.68 35.68 1.89
CA ASP A 17 4.56 35.82 0.96
C ASP A 17 4.00 34.40 0.62
N PRO A 18 2.72 34.11 0.96
CA PRO A 18 2.12 32.83 0.64
C PRO A 18 1.91 32.61 -0.88
N SER A 19 2.32 33.55 -1.72
CA SER A 19 2.31 33.44 -3.18
C SER A 19 3.54 32.71 -3.75
N GLY A 20 4.37 32.06 -2.95
CA GLY A 20 5.30 31.04 -3.41
C GLY A 20 4.52 29.95 -4.14
N GLY A 21 4.47 30.08 -5.47
CA GLY A 21 3.76 29.30 -6.48
C GLY A 21 2.62 28.46 -5.95
N LEU A 22 1.38 28.84 -6.21
CA LEU A 22 0.22 27.99 -5.94
C LEU A 22 0.55 26.57 -6.40
N PRO A 23 0.40 25.53 -5.55
CA PRO A 23 0.64 24.16 -5.96
C PRO A 23 -0.18 23.92 -7.22
N ASP A 24 0.41 23.27 -8.23
CA ASP A 24 -0.29 22.88 -9.44
C ASP A 24 -1.66 22.28 -9.01
N PRO A 25 -2.79 22.90 -9.39
CA PRO A 25 -4.11 22.50 -8.92
C PRO A 25 -4.39 21.04 -9.23
N VAL A 26 -3.82 20.52 -10.32
CA VAL A 26 -3.94 19.09 -10.68
C VAL A 26 -3.21 18.20 -9.66
N LEU A 27 -2.01 18.60 -9.23
CA LEU A 27 -1.28 17.85 -8.20
C LEU A 27 -1.96 17.93 -6.84
N ALA A 28 -2.58 19.07 -6.51
CA ALA A 28 -3.36 19.22 -5.29
C ALA A 28 -4.57 18.27 -5.29
N ASP A 29 -5.32 18.22 -6.40
CA ASP A 29 -6.48 17.31 -6.57
C ASP A 29 -6.06 15.84 -6.50
N VAL A 30 -4.96 15.47 -7.15
CA VAL A 30 -4.41 14.11 -7.07
C VAL A 30 -4.01 13.75 -5.62
N SER A 31 -3.34 14.67 -4.91
CA SER A 31 -2.94 14.46 -3.51
C SER A 31 -4.15 14.25 -2.61
N LEU A 32 -5.19 15.06 -2.77
CA LEU A 32 -6.43 14.95 -2.02
C LEU A 32 -7.16 13.64 -2.33
N ALA A 33 -7.21 13.24 -3.60
CA ALA A 33 -7.81 11.97 -4.01
C ALA A 33 -7.08 10.76 -3.40
N LEU A 34 -5.75 10.76 -3.41
CA LEU A 34 -4.93 9.71 -2.78
C LEU A 34 -5.15 9.66 -1.26
N PHE A 35 -5.25 10.82 -0.60
CA PHE A 35 -5.58 10.89 0.82
C PHE A 35 -6.95 10.27 1.13
N HIS A 36 -7.97 10.57 0.31
CA HIS A 36 -9.31 9.99 0.47
C HIS A 36 -9.31 8.49 0.22
N LEU A 37 -8.59 7.99 -0.81
CA LEU A 37 -8.45 6.56 -1.09
C LEU A 37 -7.77 5.83 0.06
N ARG A 38 -6.70 6.39 0.63
CA ARG A 38 -6.04 5.83 1.81
C ARG A 38 -7.02 5.68 2.98
N ARG A 39 -7.84 6.71 3.24
CA ARG A 39 -8.86 6.66 4.29
C ARG A 39 -9.95 5.62 4.02
N LEU A 40 -10.36 5.48 2.76
CA LEU A 40 -11.37 4.50 2.38
C LEU A 40 -10.88 3.07 2.65
N TRP A 41 -9.64 2.75 2.28
CA TRP A 41 -9.05 1.44 2.52
C TRP A 41 -8.73 1.17 3.99
N ALA A 42 -8.53 2.21 4.78
CA ALA A 42 -8.33 2.09 6.22
C ALA A 42 -9.64 1.95 7.02
N LYS A 43 -10.82 2.00 6.38
CA LYS A 43 -12.10 1.89 7.08
C LYS A 43 -12.29 0.48 7.66
N PRO A 44 -12.52 0.37 8.99
CA PRO A 44 -12.75 -0.92 9.65
C PRO A 44 -13.94 -1.69 9.07
N ASP A 45 -14.97 -0.99 8.61
CA ASP A 45 -16.19 -1.59 8.06
C ASP A 45 -15.96 -2.29 6.72
N LEU A 46 -15.09 -1.75 5.84
CA LEU A 46 -14.71 -2.42 4.60
C LEU A 46 -13.98 -3.73 4.92
N MET A 47 -13.04 -3.69 5.86
CA MET A 47 -12.33 -4.86 6.34
C MET A 47 -13.25 -5.88 7.02
N LYS A 48 -14.25 -5.41 7.77
CA LYS A 48 -15.26 -6.24 8.41
C LYS A 48 -16.18 -6.92 7.38
N ARG A 49 -16.58 -6.22 6.31
CA ARG A 49 -17.35 -6.79 5.19
C ARG A 49 -16.54 -7.85 4.45
N ILE A 50 -15.28 -7.58 4.12
CA ILE A 50 -14.39 -8.55 3.48
C ILE A 50 -14.26 -9.81 4.37
N ARG A 51 -14.05 -9.64 5.67
CA ARG A 51 -13.99 -10.77 6.61
C ARG A 51 -15.30 -11.54 6.69
N ALA A 52 -16.44 -10.86 6.74
CA ALA A 52 -17.76 -11.50 6.83
C ALA A 52 -18.08 -12.34 5.59
N GLN A 53 -17.66 -11.91 4.40
CA GLN A 53 -17.85 -12.64 3.15
C GLN A 53 -16.81 -13.75 2.95
N THR A 54 -15.70 -13.72 3.67
CA THR A 54 -14.63 -14.74 3.60
C THR A 54 -14.67 -15.73 4.76
N THR A 55 -15.74 -15.77 5.56
CA THR A 55 -15.93 -16.74 6.67
C THR A 55 -15.98 -18.19 6.23
N ALA A 56 -16.03 -18.46 4.94
CA ALA A 56 -16.00 -19.80 4.34
C ALA A 56 -14.57 -20.26 3.97
N GLY A 57 -13.57 -19.87 4.72
CA GLY A 57 -12.22 -20.46 4.60
C GLY A 57 -12.23 -21.96 4.89
N PRO A 58 -11.22 -22.71 4.43
CA PRO A 58 -11.08 -24.13 4.76
C PRO A 58 -11.17 -24.35 6.27
N GLY A 59 -12.07 -25.20 6.72
CA GLY A 59 -12.29 -25.47 8.15
C GLY A 59 -13.12 -24.42 8.91
N GLY A 60 -13.86 -23.53 8.22
CA GLY A 60 -14.76 -22.56 8.86
C GLY A 60 -14.07 -21.41 9.60
N ARG A 61 -12.76 -21.25 9.40
CA ARG A 61 -11.99 -20.14 10.01
C ARG A 61 -12.09 -18.87 9.14
N PRO A 62 -12.21 -17.68 9.74
CA PRO A 62 -12.18 -16.43 8.99
C PRO A 62 -10.85 -16.29 8.24
N LEU A 63 -10.92 -15.99 6.95
CA LEU A 63 -9.74 -15.68 6.15
C LEU A 63 -9.10 -14.38 6.64
N GLN A 64 -7.82 -14.45 6.97
CA GLN A 64 -7.05 -13.27 7.29
C GLN A 64 -6.65 -12.55 5.99
N ILE A 65 -6.61 -11.23 6.01
CA ILE A 65 -6.19 -10.41 4.85
C ILE A 65 -4.78 -10.79 4.40
N SER A 66 -3.88 -11.06 5.35
CA SER A 66 -2.54 -11.54 5.09
C SER A 66 -2.51 -12.83 4.25
N ASN A 67 -3.46 -13.76 4.48
CA ASN A 67 -3.57 -14.97 3.67
C ASN A 67 -3.99 -14.64 2.23
N LEU A 68 -4.88 -13.66 2.02
CA LEU A 68 -5.26 -13.20 0.68
C LEU A 68 -4.08 -12.55 -0.04
N MET A 69 -3.26 -11.76 0.65
CA MET A 69 -2.06 -11.16 0.08
C MET A 69 -1.08 -12.23 -0.41
N VAL A 70 -0.82 -13.25 0.40
CA VAL A 70 0.05 -14.38 0.01
C VAL A 70 -0.55 -15.17 -1.16
N VAL A 71 -1.87 -15.47 -1.14
CA VAL A 71 -2.55 -16.15 -2.24
C VAL A 71 -2.41 -15.37 -3.55
N HIS A 72 -2.58 -14.04 -3.52
CA HIS A 72 -2.40 -13.20 -4.69
C HIS A 72 -0.95 -13.16 -5.18
N ALA A 73 0.01 -13.03 -4.28
CA ALA A 73 1.43 -13.01 -4.62
C ALA A 73 1.85 -14.34 -5.28
N VAL A 74 1.50 -15.48 -4.66
CA VAL A 74 1.81 -16.81 -5.19
C VAL A 74 1.14 -17.04 -6.56
N ALA A 75 -0.13 -16.63 -6.72
CA ALA A 75 -0.82 -16.75 -8.00
C ALA A 75 -0.16 -15.91 -9.11
N GLY A 76 0.18 -14.67 -8.82
CA GLY A 76 0.83 -13.77 -9.78
C GLY A 76 2.21 -14.27 -10.20
N LEU A 77 3.01 -14.75 -9.26
CA LEU A 77 4.34 -15.31 -9.52
C LEU A 77 4.24 -16.62 -10.31
N SER A 78 3.27 -17.49 -10.00
CA SER A 78 3.05 -18.75 -10.73
C SER A 78 2.59 -18.54 -12.18
N ALA A 79 1.98 -17.42 -12.50
CA ALA A 79 1.56 -17.08 -13.86
C ALA A 79 2.73 -16.64 -14.76
N ALA A 80 3.84 -16.23 -14.20
CA ALA A 80 5.08 -15.94 -14.91
C ALA A 80 5.74 -17.28 -15.29
N ALA A 81 5.73 -17.62 -16.56
CA ALA A 81 6.18 -18.89 -17.09
C ALA A 81 7.62 -19.23 -16.66
N GLY A 82 7.80 -20.41 -16.07
CA GLY A 82 9.12 -20.98 -15.77
C GLY A 82 9.77 -20.52 -14.46
N THR A 83 9.12 -19.70 -13.66
CA THR A 83 9.72 -19.17 -12.42
C THR A 83 9.20 -19.94 -11.20
N GLU A 84 10.12 -20.46 -10.39
CA GLU A 84 9.78 -21.04 -9.10
C GLU A 84 9.32 -19.97 -8.12
N VAL A 85 8.22 -20.23 -7.42
CA VAL A 85 7.71 -19.31 -6.41
C VAL A 85 8.37 -19.61 -5.07
N THR A 86 9.30 -18.80 -4.67
CA THR A 86 10.00 -18.90 -3.39
C THR A 86 9.43 -17.91 -2.36
N VAL A 87 9.77 -18.13 -1.07
CA VAL A 87 9.42 -17.17 -0.01
C VAL A 87 10.07 -15.80 -0.27
N GLY A 88 11.29 -15.78 -0.80
CA GLY A 88 11.98 -14.55 -1.18
C GLY A 88 11.22 -13.78 -2.27
N ALA A 89 10.79 -14.49 -3.34
CA ALA A 89 9.97 -13.86 -4.39
C ALA A 89 8.63 -13.34 -3.86
N VAL A 90 8.03 -14.01 -2.86
CA VAL A 90 6.83 -13.49 -2.18
C VAL A 90 7.15 -12.24 -1.36
N ALA A 91 8.30 -12.19 -0.67
CA ALA A 91 8.75 -11.02 0.08
C ALA A 91 8.93 -9.80 -0.84
N GLU A 92 9.64 -9.97 -1.95
CA GLU A 92 9.83 -8.93 -2.97
C GLU A 92 8.49 -8.46 -3.56
N ARG A 93 7.61 -9.40 -3.90
CA ARG A 93 6.29 -9.08 -4.49
C ARG A 93 5.39 -8.30 -3.54
N LEU A 94 5.50 -8.54 -2.23
CA LEU A 94 4.70 -7.89 -1.20
C LEU A 94 5.40 -6.67 -0.57
N GLU A 95 6.65 -6.41 -0.98
CA GLU A 95 7.48 -5.32 -0.43
C GLU A 95 7.60 -5.39 1.10
N ILE A 96 7.86 -6.61 1.61
CA ILE A 96 8.04 -6.88 3.04
C ILE A 96 9.34 -7.62 3.30
N ASP A 97 9.83 -7.59 4.54
CA ASP A 97 11.01 -8.32 4.92
C ASP A 97 10.83 -9.85 4.80
N PRO A 98 11.92 -10.61 4.51
CA PRO A 98 11.85 -12.06 4.33
C PRO A 98 11.34 -12.84 5.54
N SER A 99 11.55 -12.34 6.76
CA SER A 99 11.08 -12.98 7.99
C SER A 99 9.57 -12.85 8.13
N THR A 100 9.01 -11.69 7.84
CA THR A 100 7.57 -11.45 7.75
C THR A 100 6.94 -12.30 6.66
N ALA A 101 7.53 -12.33 5.45
CA ALA A 101 7.03 -13.16 4.35
C ALA A 101 7.00 -14.65 4.74
N SER A 102 8.05 -15.16 5.39
CA SER A 102 8.12 -16.54 5.85
C SER A 102 6.99 -16.88 6.81
N ARG A 103 6.70 -16.01 7.77
CA ARG A 103 5.60 -16.15 8.72
C ARG A 103 4.24 -16.14 8.03
N LEU A 104 4.00 -15.18 7.12
CA LEU A 104 2.73 -15.08 6.40
C LEU A 104 2.49 -16.29 5.47
N VAL A 105 3.53 -16.76 4.78
CA VAL A 105 3.47 -17.98 3.98
C VAL A 105 3.16 -19.20 4.86
N GLY A 106 3.79 -19.31 6.05
CA GLY A 106 3.48 -20.32 7.03
C GLY A 106 1.99 -20.35 7.40
N HIS A 107 1.42 -19.20 7.75
CA HIS A 107 -0.02 -19.07 8.06
C HIS A 107 -0.92 -19.46 6.87
N ALA A 108 -0.53 -19.11 5.63
CA ALA A 108 -1.29 -19.50 4.44
C ALA A 108 -1.23 -21.01 4.15
N ILE A 109 -0.12 -21.67 4.49
CA ILE A 109 0.04 -23.13 4.42
C ILE A 109 -0.83 -23.80 5.49
N GLU A 110 -0.77 -23.37 6.74
CA GLU A 110 -1.60 -23.86 7.84
C GLU A 110 -3.10 -23.68 7.57
N ALA A 111 -3.47 -22.61 6.88
CA ALA A 111 -4.84 -22.38 6.40
C ALA A 111 -5.21 -23.27 5.19
N GLY A 112 -4.30 -24.10 4.69
CA GLY A 112 -4.54 -24.98 3.55
C GLY A 112 -4.72 -24.28 2.21
N LEU A 113 -4.26 -23.03 2.06
CA LEU A 113 -4.41 -22.22 0.85
C LEU A 113 -3.21 -22.31 -0.09
N VAL A 114 -2.03 -22.51 0.50
CA VAL A 114 -0.75 -22.64 -0.19
C VAL A 114 -0.16 -24.00 0.16
N SER A 115 0.50 -24.64 -0.79
CA SER A 115 1.28 -25.85 -0.59
C SER A 115 2.75 -25.58 -0.86
N ARG A 116 3.61 -26.30 -0.12
CA ARG A 116 5.05 -26.30 -0.36
C ARG A 116 5.40 -27.62 -1.02
N ARG A 117 6.09 -27.58 -2.15
CA ARG A 117 6.55 -28.75 -2.89
C ARG A 117 8.06 -28.65 -3.08
N PRO A 118 8.77 -29.78 -3.18
CA PRO A 118 10.17 -29.74 -3.61
C PRO A 118 10.29 -29.04 -4.97
N SER A 119 11.31 -28.24 -5.15
CA SER A 119 11.63 -27.66 -6.44
C SER A 119 12.00 -28.78 -7.43
N PRO A 120 11.53 -28.75 -8.68
CA PRO A 120 11.97 -29.66 -9.72
C PRO A 120 13.43 -29.44 -10.14
N VAL A 121 14.01 -28.27 -9.84
CA VAL A 121 15.39 -27.90 -10.22
C VAL A 121 16.36 -28.18 -9.08
N ASP A 122 15.96 -27.96 -7.83
CA ASP A 122 16.78 -28.18 -6.64
C ASP A 122 15.89 -28.63 -5.47
N ALA A 123 15.97 -29.91 -5.13
CA ALA A 123 15.17 -30.51 -4.06
C ALA A 123 15.37 -29.84 -2.67
N ARG A 124 16.42 -29.05 -2.50
CA ARG A 124 16.67 -28.26 -1.28
C ARG A 124 15.83 -26.97 -1.25
N ARG A 125 15.30 -26.55 -2.39
CA ARG A 125 14.43 -25.39 -2.50
C ARG A 125 12.97 -25.80 -2.43
N ALA A 126 12.16 -24.95 -1.83
CA ALA A 126 10.73 -25.15 -1.77
C ALA A 126 10.05 -24.25 -2.82
N ASN A 127 9.26 -24.88 -3.68
CA ASN A 127 8.38 -24.18 -4.59
C ASN A 127 6.98 -24.09 -3.97
N LEU A 128 6.44 -22.86 -3.91
CA LEU A 128 5.12 -22.58 -3.40
C LEU A 128 4.08 -22.65 -4.53
N GLY A 129 2.91 -23.19 -4.23
CA GLY A 129 1.81 -23.24 -5.17
C GLY A 129 0.47 -23.10 -4.46
N LEU A 130 -0.56 -22.65 -5.17
CA LEU A 130 -1.90 -22.64 -4.63
C LEU A 130 -2.45 -24.06 -4.52
N THR A 131 -3.16 -24.34 -3.44
CA THR A 131 -4.03 -25.52 -3.34
C THR A 131 -5.33 -25.27 -4.10
N GLY A 132 -6.16 -26.31 -4.29
CA GLY A 132 -7.50 -26.15 -4.83
C GLY A 132 -8.36 -25.16 -4.00
N ALA A 133 -8.17 -25.13 -2.67
CA ALA A 133 -8.82 -24.15 -1.80
C ALA A 133 -8.27 -22.74 -2.04
N GLY A 134 -6.94 -22.57 -2.19
CA GLY A 134 -6.32 -21.29 -2.51
C GLY A 134 -6.79 -20.74 -3.85
N VAL A 135 -6.94 -21.58 -4.88
CA VAL A 135 -7.49 -21.17 -6.18
C VAL A 135 -8.92 -20.65 -6.04
N ARG A 136 -9.78 -21.37 -5.31
CA ARG A 136 -11.17 -20.93 -5.08
C ARG A 136 -11.24 -19.61 -4.32
N VAL A 137 -10.44 -19.47 -3.27
CA VAL A 137 -10.35 -18.21 -2.49
C VAL A 137 -9.92 -17.06 -3.39
N LYS A 138 -8.91 -17.25 -4.24
CA LYS A 138 -8.49 -16.24 -5.21
C LYS A 138 -9.63 -15.84 -6.16
N GLN A 139 -10.33 -16.83 -6.73
CA GLN A 139 -11.45 -16.56 -7.65
C GLN A 139 -12.55 -15.74 -6.99
N VAL A 140 -12.92 -16.07 -5.74
CA VAL A 140 -13.93 -15.30 -4.97
C VAL A 140 -13.44 -13.88 -4.70
N ALA A 141 -12.18 -13.72 -4.28
CA ALA A 141 -11.60 -12.41 -4.01
C ALA A 141 -11.52 -11.55 -5.28
N ASP A 142 -11.16 -12.14 -6.42
CA ASP A 142 -11.10 -11.43 -7.70
C ASP A 142 -12.51 -11.00 -8.18
N ARG A 143 -13.52 -11.86 -7.98
CA ARG A 143 -14.91 -11.50 -8.30
C ARG A 143 -15.36 -10.33 -7.43
N PHE A 144 -15.20 -10.44 -6.12
CA PHE A 144 -15.55 -9.36 -5.18
C PHE A 144 -14.88 -8.03 -5.55
N ARG A 145 -13.58 -8.08 -5.90
CA ARG A 145 -12.86 -6.87 -6.32
C ARG A 145 -13.44 -6.27 -7.60
N ARG A 146 -13.75 -7.10 -8.59
CA ARG A 146 -14.36 -6.62 -9.84
C ARG A 146 -15.72 -5.98 -9.58
N ASP A 147 -16.59 -6.66 -8.84
CA ASP A 147 -17.93 -6.17 -8.51
C ASP A 147 -17.87 -4.84 -7.74
N TYR A 148 -16.92 -4.74 -6.79
CA TYR A 148 -16.69 -3.51 -6.03
C TYR A 148 -16.17 -2.36 -6.91
N LEU A 149 -15.21 -2.63 -7.80
CA LEU A 149 -14.71 -1.61 -8.72
C LEU A 149 -15.78 -1.18 -9.73
N ASP A 150 -16.62 -2.12 -10.20
CA ASP A 150 -17.74 -1.79 -11.07
C ASP A 150 -18.76 -0.89 -10.37
N GLU A 151 -19.07 -1.17 -9.11
CA GLU A 151 -19.93 -0.32 -8.28
C GLU A 151 -19.34 1.10 -8.12
N LEU A 152 -18.04 1.22 -7.86
CA LEU A 152 -17.36 2.52 -7.73
C LEU A 152 -17.35 3.33 -9.02
N MET A 153 -17.37 2.66 -10.16
CA MET A 153 -17.40 3.29 -11.49
C MET A 153 -18.81 3.31 -12.09
N THR A 154 -19.86 3.22 -11.26
CA THR A 154 -21.24 3.36 -11.73
C THR A 154 -21.45 4.73 -12.38
N GLY A 155 -22.01 4.76 -13.58
CA GLY A 155 -22.23 5.98 -14.35
C GLY A 155 -21.03 6.42 -15.20
N TRP A 156 -19.90 5.75 -15.11
CA TRP A 156 -18.75 6.02 -15.99
C TRP A 156 -18.95 5.32 -17.35
N THR A 157 -18.57 6.01 -18.41
CA THR A 157 -18.51 5.42 -19.75
C THR A 157 -17.36 4.42 -19.88
N ASP A 158 -17.42 3.53 -20.86
CA ASP A 158 -16.33 2.59 -21.13
C ASP A 158 -15.00 3.30 -21.45
N ALA A 159 -15.07 4.45 -22.12
CA ALA A 159 -13.90 5.27 -22.41
C ALA A 159 -13.24 5.82 -21.12
N GLU A 160 -14.03 6.37 -20.20
CA GLU A 160 -13.53 6.87 -18.90
C GLU A 160 -12.93 5.75 -18.06
N ARG A 161 -13.56 4.57 -18.03
CA ARG A 161 -13.04 3.38 -17.35
C ARG A 161 -11.69 2.94 -17.93
N ALA A 162 -11.57 2.92 -19.26
CA ALA A 162 -10.34 2.55 -19.95
C ALA A 162 -9.21 3.59 -19.70
N ASP A 163 -9.53 4.87 -19.78
CA ASP A 163 -8.57 5.95 -19.52
C ASP A 163 -8.10 5.94 -18.06
N PHE A 164 -9.00 5.77 -17.12
CA PHE A 164 -8.66 5.65 -15.70
C PHE A 164 -7.74 4.45 -15.44
N ALA A 165 -8.06 3.28 -15.98
CA ALA A 165 -7.23 2.09 -15.85
C ALA A 165 -5.82 2.34 -16.40
N ARG A 166 -5.71 2.91 -17.60
CA ARG A 166 -4.43 3.24 -18.25
C ARG A 166 -3.61 4.23 -17.44
N LEU A 167 -4.25 5.32 -16.97
CA LEU A 167 -3.57 6.37 -16.20
C LEU A 167 -3.15 5.88 -14.82
N LEU A 168 -4.03 5.12 -14.14
CA LEU A 168 -3.73 4.55 -12.82
C LEU A 168 -2.58 3.54 -12.90
N THR A 169 -2.55 2.68 -13.92
CA THR A 169 -1.44 1.74 -14.13
C THR A 169 -0.13 2.51 -14.35
N ARG A 170 -0.14 3.53 -15.22
CA ARG A 170 1.05 4.37 -15.46
C ARG A 170 1.52 5.07 -14.19
N PHE A 171 0.61 5.55 -13.36
CA PHE A 171 0.92 6.19 -12.08
C PHE A 171 1.53 5.19 -11.10
N ALA A 172 0.91 4.00 -10.95
CA ALA A 172 1.42 2.93 -10.08
C ALA A 172 2.82 2.46 -10.49
N ASP A 173 3.05 2.29 -11.81
CA ASP A 173 4.37 1.94 -12.36
C ASP A 173 5.43 3.01 -12.08
N ALA A 174 5.04 4.28 -12.14
CA ALA A 174 5.95 5.39 -11.82
C ALA A 174 6.28 5.41 -10.32
N ALA A 175 5.28 5.22 -9.47
CA ALA A 175 5.46 5.15 -8.01
C ALA A 175 6.36 3.98 -7.60
N ALA A 176 6.20 2.81 -8.24
CA ALA A 176 7.04 1.64 -7.96
C ALA A 176 8.53 1.84 -8.36
N ARG A 177 8.80 2.73 -9.32
CA ARG A 177 10.17 3.05 -9.76
C ARG A 177 10.76 4.29 -9.09
N ALA A 178 9.93 5.08 -8.43
CA ALA A 178 10.40 6.29 -7.76
C ALA A 178 11.35 5.89 -6.62
N PRO A 179 12.57 6.46 -6.57
CA PRO A 179 13.44 6.24 -5.41
C PRO A 179 12.72 6.77 -4.17
N VAL A 180 12.59 5.93 -3.17
CA VAL A 180 12.21 6.39 -1.83
C VAL A 180 13.47 7.02 -1.24
N ASP A 181 13.53 8.35 -1.26
CA ASP A 181 14.55 9.09 -0.51
C ASP A 181 13.98 9.38 0.88
N PRO A 182 14.26 8.56 1.88
CA PRO A 182 13.69 8.72 3.21
C PRO A 182 14.22 9.97 3.94
N ASP A 183 15.39 10.47 3.55
CA ASP A 183 16.10 11.52 4.29
C ASP A 183 16.05 12.89 3.59
N GLY A 184 15.85 12.95 2.27
CA GLY A 184 16.01 14.19 1.51
C GLY A 184 14.79 15.11 1.46
N GLY A 185 13.60 14.59 1.66
CA GLY A 185 12.35 15.35 1.47
C GLY A 185 11.75 15.89 2.77
N ILE A 186 11.81 15.10 3.83
CA ILE A 186 11.16 15.43 5.11
C ILE A 186 11.92 16.54 5.82
N ASP A 187 13.26 16.46 5.87
CA ASP A 187 14.09 17.47 6.52
C ASP A 187 13.96 18.83 5.86
N LYS A 188 13.91 18.88 4.51
CA LYS A 188 13.64 20.12 3.78
C LYS A 188 12.28 20.73 4.09
N ILE A 189 11.24 19.90 4.21
CA ILE A 189 9.90 20.37 4.57
C ILE A 189 9.91 21.01 5.97
N PHE A 190 10.63 20.43 6.93
CA PHE A 190 10.75 21.00 8.27
C PHE A 190 11.64 22.24 8.29
N GLU A 191 12.71 22.28 7.52
CA GLU A 191 13.55 23.48 7.36
C GLU A 191 12.77 24.63 6.75
N GLU A 192 12.02 24.38 5.67
CA GLU A 192 11.18 25.38 5.01
C GLU A 192 10.00 25.83 5.91
N ALA A 193 9.47 24.93 6.73
CA ALA A 193 8.42 25.25 7.69
C ALA A 193 8.94 25.94 8.97
N GLY A 194 10.26 26.12 9.12
CA GLY A 194 10.87 26.70 10.31
C GLY A 194 10.72 25.88 11.59
N ALA A 195 10.40 24.60 11.48
CA ALA A 195 10.27 23.66 12.58
C ALA A 195 11.54 22.82 12.75
N PRO A 196 11.99 22.49 13.98
CA PRO A 196 13.12 21.58 14.17
C PRO A 196 12.77 20.18 13.63
N ALA A 197 13.71 19.58 12.91
CA ALA A 197 13.56 18.20 12.44
C ALA A 197 13.30 17.24 13.61
N PRO A 198 12.42 16.22 13.44
CA PRO A 198 12.20 15.23 14.48
C PRO A 198 13.50 14.45 14.76
N GLU A 199 13.88 14.36 16.03
CA GLU A 199 15.05 13.58 16.42
C GLU A 199 14.91 12.12 15.95
N PRO A 200 15.97 11.53 15.39
CA PRO A 200 15.97 10.12 15.00
C PRO A 200 15.66 9.28 16.25
N ARG A 201 14.66 8.42 16.15
CA ARG A 201 14.32 7.50 17.24
C ARG A 201 15.57 6.66 17.55
N ARG A 202 16.16 6.89 18.71
CA ARG A 202 17.21 6.02 19.22
C ARG A 202 16.59 4.63 19.32
N SER A 203 17.20 3.67 18.66
CA SER A 203 16.91 2.26 18.87
C SER A 203 17.43 1.88 20.25
N GLU A 204 16.67 2.22 21.30
CA GLU A 204 16.80 1.62 22.60
C GLU A 204 16.08 0.27 22.54
N ASP A 205 16.85 -0.74 22.98
CA ASP A 205 16.49 -2.14 23.22
C ASP A 205 16.73 -3.11 22.05
N ALA A 206 17.98 -3.52 21.98
CA ALA A 206 18.30 -4.92 21.78
C ALA A 206 19.01 -5.43 23.05
N PRO A 207 18.41 -6.34 23.82
CA PRO A 207 19.15 -7.22 24.71
C PRO A 207 19.82 -8.34 23.94
#